data_3632c945c245ab23116e5140de7d6487
#
_entry.id   3632c945c245ab23116e5140de7d6487
#
_cell.length_a   1.000
_cell.length_b   1.000
_cell.length_c   1.000
_cell.angle_alpha   90.00
_cell.angle_beta   90.00
_cell.angle_gamma   90.00
#
_symmetry.space_group_name_H-M   'P 1'
#
loop_
_entity.id
_entity.type
_entity.pdbx_description
1 polymer ?
#
loop_
_entity_poly.entity_id
_entity_poly.type
_entity_poly.pdbx_seq_one_letter_code
_entity_poly.pdbx_strand_id
1 'polypeptide(L)'
;MPPGDRRDRPATNPPHGKGLSAMALSELSDVLWTERRLLELLLFKLEEEQLVLTSGRTRWLAHATREVETVLDQIRDAELGRSVEADAVALELGLEPGQSLQALAAHAPAPWDDLLQAHRDAFVQLTTEIAQLADGNRELLAMSHRATQETLMSLQESVQTYDPQGHTTAAADRSAQLLDRSF
;
A
#
# COMPACT_ATOMS: atom_id res chain seq x y z
N MET A 1 79.69 25.28 -0.40
CA MET A 1 78.40 25.29 -1.09
C MET A 1 77.76 23.94 -0.81
N PRO A 2 76.74 23.80 0.12
CA PRO A 2 76.08 22.58 0.39
C PRO A 2 74.84 22.47 -0.50
N PRO A 3 74.36 21.24 -0.92
CA PRO A 3 73.20 21.02 -1.77
C PRO A 3 71.88 21.12 -0.98
N GLY A 4 70.89 21.67 -1.67
CA GLY A 4 69.62 22.01 -1.14
C GLY A 4 68.77 20.83 -0.70
N ASP A 5 68.12 21.03 0.44
CA ASP A 5 67.10 20.26 1.07
C ASP A 5 65.84 20.30 0.19
N ARG A 6 65.55 19.21 -0.53
CA ARG A 6 64.24 18.98 -1.16
C ARG A 6 63.30 18.46 -0.09
N ARG A 7 62.52 19.35 0.51
CA ARG A 7 61.37 19.00 1.35
C ARG A 7 60.34 18.28 0.51
N ASP A 8 60.20 16.99 0.77
CA ASP A 8 59.06 16.20 0.36
C ASP A 8 57.78 16.86 0.88
N ARG A 9 57.00 17.44 -0.03
CA ARG A 9 55.60 17.80 0.25
C ARG A 9 54.79 16.50 0.24
N PRO A 10 54.09 16.15 1.34
CA PRO A 10 53.14 15.08 1.26
C PRO A 10 52.03 15.47 0.26
N ALA A 11 51.83 14.62 -0.74
CA ALA A 11 50.72 14.73 -1.67
C ALA A 11 49.44 14.59 -0.84
N THR A 12 48.78 15.71 -0.59
CA THR A 12 47.40 15.72 -0.07
C THR A 12 46.50 15.15 -1.18
N ASN A 13 46.21 13.87 -1.08
CA ASN A 13 45.20 13.24 -1.87
C ASN A 13 43.86 13.90 -1.53
N PRO A 14 43.11 14.50 -2.49
CA PRO A 14 41.81 15.08 -2.19
C PRO A 14 40.86 13.97 -1.73
N PRO A 15 39.93 14.24 -0.83
CA PRO A 15 38.98 13.23 -0.30
C PRO A 15 37.96 12.87 -1.36
N HIS A 16 38.28 11.97 -2.28
CA HIS A 16 37.41 11.48 -3.32
C HIS A 16 36.17 10.70 -2.74
N GLY A 17 36.23 10.21 -1.51
CA GLY A 17 35.16 9.45 -0.89
C GLY A 17 33.96 10.29 -0.43
N LYS A 18 34.15 11.53 0.00
CA LYS A 18 33.04 12.35 0.55
C LYS A 18 32.04 12.85 -0.51
N GLY A 19 32.50 13.05 -1.75
CA GLY A 19 31.66 13.53 -2.84
C GLY A 19 30.75 12.42 -3.41
N LEU A 20 31.24 11.22 -3.54
CA LEU A 20 30.50 10.06 -4.04
C LEU A 20 29.42 9.65 -3.04
N SER A 21 29.76 9.56 -1.75
CA SER A 21 28.79 9.24 -0.70
C SER A 21 27.63 10.24 -0.61
N ALA A 22 27.90 11.54 -0.79
CA ALA A 22 26.86 12.56 -0.81
C ALA A 22 25.94 12.44 -2.03
N MET A 23 26.45 12.01 -3.18
CA MET A 23 25.67 11.79 -4.40
C MET A 23 24.74 10.58 -4.25
N ALA A 24 25.24 9.44 -3.81
CA ALA A 24 24.44 8.24 -3.58
C ALA A 24 23.35 8.47 -2.52
N LEU A 25 23.66 9.19 -1.43
CA LEU A 25 22.66 9.57 -0.43
C LEU A 25 21.59 10.52 -0.99
N SER A 26 21.96 11.41 -1.93
CA SER A 26 20.98 12.26 -2.63
C SER A 26 20.06 11.44 -3.54
N GLU A 27 20.61 10.50 -4.31
CA GLU A 27 19.85 9.61 -5.20
C GLU A 27 18.88 8.73 -4.39
N LEU A 28 19.35 8.14 -3.29
CA LEU A 28 18.49 7.41 -2.37
C LEU A 28 17.35 8.30 -1.81
N SER A 29 17.68 9.53 -1.39
CA SER A 29 16.67 10.48 -0.88
C SER A 29 15.59 10.80 -1.92
N ASP A 30 15.96 10.98 -3.19
CA ASP A 30 15.00 11.26 -4.28
C ASP A 30 14.06 10.09 -4.52
N VAL A 31 14.56 8.85 -4.44
CA VAL A 31 13.75 7.65 -4.54
C VAL A 31 12.82 7.51 -3.33
N LEU A 32 13.31 7.76 -2.11
CA LEU A 32 12.49 7.75 -0.89
C LEU A 32 11.36 8.80 -0.92
N TRP A 33 11.62 10.00 -1.46
CA TRP A 33 10.58 11.00 -1.67
C TRP A 33 9.54 10.56 -2.70
N THR A 34 9.96 9.86 -3.73
CA THR A 34 9.05 9.32 -4.75
C THR A 34 8.15 8.23 -4.16
N GLU A 35 8.72 7.28 -3.43
CA GLU A 35 7.99 6.22 -2.76
C GLU A 35 7.00 6.78 -1.73
N ARG A 36 7.41 7.78 -0.95
CA ARG A 36 6.54 8.45 0.01
C ARG A 36 5.31 9.08 -0.67
N ARG A 37 5.50 9.79 -1.78
CA ARG A 37 4.37 10.36 -2.55
C ARG A 37 3.42 9.30 -3.08
N LEU A 38 3.94 8.15 -3.49
CA LEU A 38 3.11 7.03 -3.93
C LEU A 38 2.31 6.41 -2.77
N LEU A 39 2.89 6.30 -1.58
CA LEU A 39 2.16 5.85 -0.37
C LEU A 39 1.07 6.86 0.03
N GLU A 40 1.36 8.16 -0.01
CA GLU A 40 0.36 9.22 0.23
C GLU A 40 -0.78 9.14 -0.82
N LEU A 41 -0.44 8.88 -2.10
CA LEU A 41 -1.43 8.67 -3.16
C LEU A 41 -2.25 7.40 -2.93
N LEU A 42 -1.62 6.31 -2.49
CA LEU A 42 -2.32 5.06 -2.16
C LEU A 42 -3.34 5.27 -1.04
N LEU A 43 -2.94 5.99 0.02
CA LEU A 43 -3.84 6.33 1.12
C LEU A 43 -5.06 7.09 0.60
N PHE A 44 -4.85 8.12 -0.23
CA PHE A 44 -5.93 8.89 -0.84
C PHE A 44 -6.84 8.02 -1.72
N LYS A 45 -6.29 7.11 -2.53
CA LYS A 45 -7.09 6.21 -3.38
C LYS A 45 -7.92 5.20 -2.59
N LEU A 46 -7.41 4.73 -1.47
CA LEU A 46 -8.15 3.88 -0.54
C LEU A 46 -9.30 4.65 0.15
N GLU A 47 -9.11 5.93 0.48
CA GLU A 47 -10.18 6.79 0.99
C GLU A 47 -11.27 7.02 -0.07
N GLU A 48 -10.90 7.27 -1.33
CA GLU A 48 -11.86 7.37 -2.44
C GLU A 48 -12.66 6.06 -2.61
N GLU A 49 -12.01 4.90 -2.56
CA GLU A 49 -12.66 3.60 -2.59
C GLU A 49 -13.64 3.42 -1.43
N GLN A 50 -13.23 3.80 -0.21
CA GLN A 50 -14.11 3.76 0.97
C GLN A 50 -15.35 4.65 0.81
N LEU A 51 -15.19 5.86 0.27
CA LEU A 51 -16.31 6.75 -0.02
C LEU A 51 -17.28 6.16 -1.05
N VAL A 52 -16.77 5.47 -2.07
CA VAL A 52 -17.62 4.76 -3.05
C VAL A 52 -18.38 3.64 -2.38
N LEU A 53 -17.73 2.84 -1.54
CA LEU A 53 -18.34 1.72 -0.78
C LEU A 53 -19.45 2.21 0.15
N THR A 54 -19.16 3.22 0.97
CA THR A 54 -20.10 3.75 1.97
C THR A 54 -21.26 4.49 1.35
N SER A 55 -21.07 5.11 0.17
CA SER A 55 -22.14 5.80 -0.55
C SER A 55 -23.10 4.87 -1.30
N GLY A 56 -22.82 3.57 -1.38
CA GLY A 56 -23.60 2.58 -2.14
C GLY A 56 -23.52 2.75 -3.67
N ARG A 57 -22.61 3.58 -4.17
CA ARG A 57 -22.42 3.82 -5.62
C ARG A 57 -21.56 2.74 -6.28
N THR A 58 -21.99 1.50 -6.16
CA THR A 58 -21.24 0.30 -6.57
C THR A 58 -20.79 0.31 -8.04
N ARG A 59 -21.48 1.06 -8.91
CA ARG A 59 -21.06 1.21 -10.33
C ARG A 59 -19.64 1.77 -10.50
N TRP A 60 -19.14 2.54 -9.52
CA TRP A 60 -17.82 3.16 -9.55
C TRP A 60 -16.74 2.33 -8.86
N LEU A 61 -17.15 1.29 -8.13
CA LEU A 61 -16.23 0.49 -7.33
C LEU A 61 -15.09 -0.12 -8.16
N ALA A 62 -15.45 -0.76 -9.29
CA ALA A 62 -14.44 -1.34 -10.19
C ALA A 62 -13.46 -0.31 -10.77
N HIS A 63 -13.84 0.97 -10.83
CA HIS A 63 -12.92 2.03 -11.24
C HIS A 63 -12.00 2.42 -10.09
N ALA A 64 -12.53 2.65 -8.91
CA ALA A 64 -11.74 2.98 -7.71
C ALA A 64 -10.71 1.87 -7.40
N THR A 65 -11.12 0.60 -7.42
CA THR A 65 -10.22 -0.54 -7.20
C THR A 65 -9.07 -0.58 -8.22
N ARG A 66 -9.35 -0.33 -9.50
CA ARG A 66 -8.28 -0.28 -10.52
C ARG A 66 -7.30 0.86 -10.31
N GLU A 67 -7.74 2.00 -9.79
CA GLU A 67 -6.84 3.10 -9.45
C GLU A 67 -5.93 2.73 -8.27
N VAL A 68 -6.47 2.04 -7.24
CA VAL A 68 -5.66 1.46 -6.15
C VAL A 68 -4.61 0.48 -6.69
N GLU A 69 -5.02 -0.46 -7.54
CA GLU A 69 -4.11 -1.44 -8.18
C GLU A 69 -3.00 -0.76 -8.96
N THR A 70 -3.32 0.30 -9.73
CA THR A 70 -2.35 1.07 -10.51
C THR A 70 -1.27 1.70 -9.61
N VAL A 71 -1.67 2.27 -8.47
CA VAL A 71 -0.72 2.87 -7.52
C VAL A 71 0.13 1.78 -6.84
N LEU A 72 -0.45 0.63 -6.51
CA LEU A 72 0.29 -0.50 -5.96
C LEU A 72 1.38 -1.00 -6.91
N ASP A 73 1.12 -1.05 -8.21
CA ASP A 73 2.13 -1.42 -9.21
C ASP A 73 3.26 -0.39 -9.27
N GLN A 74 2.94 0.91 -9.22
CA GLN A 74 3.95 1.97 -9.15
C GLN A 74 4.81 1.91 -7.89
N ILE A 75 4.22 1.54 -6.74
CA ILE A 75 4.96 1.34 -5.48
C ILE A 75 5.94 0.17 -5.62
N ARG A 76 5.53 -0.96 -6.22
CA ARG A 76 6.44 -2.10 -6.45
C ARG A 76 7.65 -1.71 -7.30
N ASP A 77 7.43 -0.92 -8.35
CA ASP A 77 8.52 -0.42 -9.19
C ASP A 77 9.44 0.52 -8.41
N ALA A 78 8.89 1.40 -7.57
CA ALA A 78 9.66 2.29 -6.71
C ALA A 78 10.48 1.55 -5.64
N GLU A 79 9.93 0.47 -5.05
CA GLU A 79 10.62 -0.40 -4.10
C GLU A 79 11.87 -1.06 -4.70
N LEU A 80 11.79 -1.48 -5.97
CA LEU A 80 12.95 -2.02 -6.69
C LEU A 80 14.03 -0.95 -6.85
N GLY A 81 13.68 0.26 -7.26
CA GLY A 81 14.61 1.39 -7.36
C GLY A 81 15.25 1.72 -6.00
N ARG A 82 14.44 1.78 -4.94
CA ARG A 82 14.95 2.00 -3.58
C ARG A 82 15.94 0.94 -3.13
N SER A 83 15.70 -0.32 -3.45
CA SER A 83 16.62 -1.41 -3.10
C SER A 83 18.00 -1.20 -3.73
N VAL A 84 18.05 -0.81 -5.01
CA VAL A 84 19.30 -0.56 -5.74
C VAL A 84 20.07 0.61 -5.12
N GLU A 85 19.41 1.74 -4.88
CA GLU A 85 20.07 2.93 -4.30
C GLU A 85 20.48 2.70 -2.83
N ALA A 86 19.69 1.96 -2.06
CA ALA A 86 20.03 1.59 -0.68
C ALA A 86 21.28 0.71 -0.63
N ASP A 87 21.44 -0.25 -1.56
CA ASP A 87 22.61 -1.10 -1.66
C ASP A 87 23.85 -0.30 -2.08
N ALA A 88 23.70 0.66 -3.00
CA ALA A 88 24.79 1.56 -3.38
C ALA A 88 25.27 2.40 -2.19
N VAL A 89 24.34 2.98 -1.42
CA VAL A 89 24.67 3.72 -0.19
C VAL A 89 25.31 2.81 0.87
N ALA A 90 24.81 1.58 1.07
CA ALA A 90 25.39 0.64 2.00
C ALA A 90 26.86 0.38 1.70
N LEU A 91 27.19 0.08 0.44
CA LEU A 91 28.57 -0.14 -0.01
C LEU A 91 29.48 1.07 0.23
N GLU A 92 28.99 2.28 -0.06
CA GLU A 92 29.76 3.51 0.18
C GLU A 92 29.98 3.81 1.67
N LEU A 93 29.06 3.39 2.53
CA LEU A 93 29.18 3.48 3.99
C LEU A 93 30.01 2.33 4.58
N GLY A 94 30.51 1.40 3.76
CA GLY A 94 31.28 0.24 4.18
C GLY A 94 30.43 -0.85 4.84
N LEU A 95 29.14 -0.91 4.51
CA LEU A 95 28.19 -1.91 4.96
C LEU A 95 27.94 -2.95 3.88
N GLU A 96 27.42 -4.12 4.29
CA GLU A 96 26.93 -5.14 3.34
C GLU A 96 25.61 -4.69 2.70
N PRO A 97 25.30 -5.07 1.45
CA PRO A 97 24.01 -4.83 0.81
C PRO A 97 22.83 -5.40 1.61
N GLY A 98 21.62 -4.89 1.36
CA GLY A 98 20.39 -5.35 2.05
C GLY A 98 20.19 -4.73 3.42
N GLN A 99 20.84 -3.61 3.72
CA GLN A 99 20.64 -2.91 4.99
C GLN A 99 19.27 -2.25 5.09
N SER A 100 18.73 -2.23 6.30
CA SER A 100 17.52 -1.45 6.59
C SER A 100 17.80 0.05 6.54
N LEU A 101 16.77 0.86 6.25
CA LEU A 101 16.88 2.31 6.27
C LEU A 101 17.36 2.85 7.63
N GLN A 102 16.99 2.17 8.73
CA GLN A 102 17.48 2.48 10.07
C GLN A 102 18.99 2.25 10.21
N ALA A 103 19.51 1.15 9.63
CA ALA A 103 20.94 0.86 9.66
C ALA A 103 21.73 1.87 8.82
N LEU A 104 21.21 2.25 7.64
CA LEU A 104 21.81 3.28 6.81
C LEU A 104 21.83 4.64 7.54
N ALA A 105 20.73 5.04 8.16
CA ALA A 105 20.65 6.27 8.94
C ALA A 105 21.69 6.32 10.08
N ALA A 106 21.89 5.19 10.78
CA ALA A 106 22.85 5.12 11.88
C ALA A 106 24.32 5.30 11.46
N HIS A 107 24.64 5.11 10.18
CA HIS A 107 26.02 5.22 9.64
C HIS A 107 26.20 6.41 8.68
N ALA A 108 25.09 7.03 8.26
CA ALA A 108 25.14 8.19 7.37
C ALA A 108 25.70 9.43 8.09
N PRO A 109 26.46 10.28 7.39
CA PRO A 109 26.91 11.55 7.95
C PRO A 109 25.78 12.57 8.00
N ALA A 110 25.85 13.52 8.95
CA ALA A 110 24.92 14.64 8.98
C ALA A 110 24.99 15.47 7.67
N PRO A 111 23.84 15.95 7.15
CA PRO A 111 22.47 15.88 7.71
C PRO A 111 21.66 14.66 7.24
N TRP A 112 22.28 13.68 6.59
CA TRP A 112 21.60 12.53 5.98
C TRP A 112 21.03 11.55 6.99
N ASP A 113 21.68 11.40 8.14
CA ASP A 113 21.19 10.59 9.26
C ASP A 113 19.78 11.01 9.70
N ASP A 114 19.57 12.29 9.97
CA ASP A 114 18.28 12.85 10.35
C ASP A 114 17.24 12.72 9.22
N LEU A 115 17.65 12.95 7.96
CA LEU A 115 16.79 12.87 6.80
C LEU A 115 16.29 11.43 6.57
N LEU A 116 17.18 10.45 6.60
CA LEU A 116 16.83 9.03 6.44
C LEU A 116 15.93 8.54 7.59
N GLN A 117 16.18 9.00 8.82
CA GLN A 117 15.32 8.70 9.96
C GLN A 117 13.91 9.29 9.77
N ALA A 118 13.81 10.54 9.29
CA ALA A 118 12.51 11.18 9.01
C ALA A 118 11.73 10.43 7.91
N HIS A 119 12.40 9.93 6.87
CA HIS A 119 11.76 9.09 5.86
C HIS A 119 11.23 7.78 6.46
N ARG A 120 12.05 7.09 7.26
CA ARG A 120 11.64 5.87 7.95
C ARG A 120 10.39 6.07 8.79
N ASP A 121 10.37 7.12 9.59
CA ASP A 121 9.25 7.39 10.50
C ASP A 121 7.97 7.72 9.70
N ALA A 122 8.09 8.48 8.61
CA ALA A 122 6.98 8.75 7.70
C ALA A 122 6.45 7.46 7.03
N PHE A 123 7.33 6.55 6.62
CA PHE A 123 6.91 5.27 6.04
C PHE A 123 6.17 4.39 7.04
N VAL A 124 6.64 4.29 8.28
CA VAL A 124 5.96 3.54 9.34
C VAL A 124 4.56 4.09 9.59
N GLN A 125 4.42 5.42 9.64
CA GLN A 125 3.11 6.06 9.81
C GLN A 125 2.19 5.75 8.63
N LEU A 126 2.62 6.06 7.40
CA LEU A 126 1.80 5.86 6.19
C LEU A 126 1.38 4.40 6.00
N THR A 127 2.30 3.45 6.17
CA THR A 127 1.97 2.03 6.03
C THR A 127 1.00 1.55 7.09
N THR A 128 1.05 2.10 8.30
CA THR A 128 0.08 1.80 9.36
C THR A 128 -1.32 2.32 9.00
N GLU A 129 -1.42 3.56 8.53
CA GLU A 129 -2.69 4.17 8.11
C GLU A 129 -3.28 3.44 6.90
N ILE A 130 -2.46 3.11 5.90
CA ILE A 130 -2.85 2.34 4.72
C ILE A 130 -3.40 0.97 5.12
N ALA A 131 -2.72 0.25 6.02
CA ALA A 131 -3.16 -1.07 6.47
C ALA A 131 -4.54 -1.00 7.15
N GLN A 132 -4.74 -0.04 8.05
CA GLN A 132 -6.01 0.15 8.75
C GLN A 132 -7.16 0.47 7.77
N LEU A 133 -6.92 1.36 6.83
CA LEU A 133 -7.92 1.74 5.83
C LEU A 133 -8.24 0.60 4.86
N ALA A 134 -7.23 -0.13 4.40
CA ALA A 134 -7.41 -1.29 3.52
C ALA A 134 -8.19 -2.42 4.21
N ASP A 135 -7.94 -2.67 5.49
CA ASP A 135 -8.70 -3.65 6.27
C ASP A 135 -10.17 -3.22 6.43
N GLY A 136 -10.42 -1.95 6.73
CA GLY A 136 -11.78 -1.39 6.76
C GLY A 136 -12.51 -1.52 5.43
N ASN A 137 -11.85 -1.25 4.31
CA ASN A 137 -12.43 -1.39 2.97
C ASN A 137 -12.78 -2.85 2.65
N ARG A 138 -11.92 -3.81 3.02
CA ARG A 138 -12.21 -5.26 2.86
C ARG A 138 -13.45 -5.68 3.67
N GLU A 139 -13.60 -5.15 4.88
CA GLU A 139 -14.74 -5.44 5.73
C GLU A 139 -16.05 -4.90 5.15
N LEU A 140 -16.04 -3.65 4.64
CA LEU A 140 -17.16 -3.04 3.92
C LEU A 140 -17.54 -3.83 2.66
N LEU A 141 -16.56 -4.27 1.87
CA LEU A 141 -16.79 -5.12 0.69
C LEU A 141 -17.44 -6.45 1.08
N ALA A 142 -16.96 -7.11 2.11
CA ALA A 142 -17.50 -8.38 2.59
C ALA A 142 -18.94 -8.23 3.07
N MET A 143 -19.27 -7.14 3.80
CA MET A 143 -20.64 -6.84 4.23
C MET A 143 -21.55 -6.57 3.05
N SER A 144 -21.12 -5.77 2.07
CA SER A 144 -21.88 -5.46 0.86
C SER A 144 -22.20 -6.72 0.04
N HIS A 145 -21.22 -7.60 -0.13
CA HIS A 145 -21.38 -8.87 -0.83
C HIS A 145 -22.40 -9.77 -0.13
N ARG A 146 -22.31 -9.90 1.19
CA ARG A 146 -23.24 -10.70 2.01
C ARG A 146 -24.67 -10.18 1.90
N ALA A 147 -24.88 -8.88 2.05
CA ALA A 147 -26.20 -8.26 1.90
C ALA A 147 -26.81 -8.49 0.51
N THR A 148 -25.98 -8.43 -0.54
CA THR A 148 -26.43 -8.73 -1.91
C THR A 148 -26.86 -10.19 -2.05
N GLN A 149 -26.10 -11.13 -1.51
CA GLN A 149 -26.46 -12.55 -1.53
C GLN A 149 -27.76 -12.83 -0.78
N GLU A 150 -27.94 -12.27 0.41
CA GLU A 150 -29.16 -12.42 1.19
C GLU A 150 -30.38 -11.87 0.43
N THR A 151 -30.25 -10.72 -0.23
CA THR A 151 -31.31 -10.14 -1.05
C THR A 151 -31.67 -11.05 -2.24
N LEU A 152 -30.68 -11.61 -2.94
CA LEU A 152 -30.91 -12.54 -4.05
C LEU A 152 -31.58 -13.82 -3.60
N MET A 153 -31.19 -14.39 -2.46
CA MET A 153 -31.83 -15.58 -1.89
C MET A 153 -33.29 -15.31 -1.53
N SER A 154 -33.56 -14.19 -0.87
CA SER A 154 -34.92 -13.77 -0.53
C SER A 154 -35.80 -13.56 -1.76
N LEU A 155 -35.29 -12.99 -2.83
CA LEU A 155 -35.97 -12.84 -4.11
C LEU A 155 -36.27 -14.20 -4.76
N GLN A 156 -35.33 -15.14 -4.74
CA GLN A 156 -35.55 -16.49 -5.27
C GLN A 156 -36.61 -17.24 -4.51
N GLU A 157 -36.63 -17.17 -3.18
CA GLU A 157 -37.68 -17.77 -2.34
C GLU A 157 -39.06 -17.15 -2.64
N SER A 158 -39.13 -15.83 -2.83
CA SER A 158 -40.39 -15.16 -3.16
C SER A 158 -40.90 -15.57 -4.54
N VAL A 159 -40.03 -15.73 -5.53
CA VAL A 159 -40.40 -16.19 -6.88
C VAL A 159 -40.87 -17.64 -6.88
N GLN A 160 -40.26 -18.52 -6.08
CA GLN A 160 -40.71 -19.93 -5.95
C GLN A 160 -42.07 -20.07 -5.22
N THR A 161 -42.46 -19.08 -4.44
CA THR A 161 -43.75 -19.08 -3.70
C THR A 161 -44.93 -18.75 -4.62
N TYR A 162 -44.71 -18.18 -5.81
CA TYR A 162 -45.73 -17.87 -6.79
C TYR A 162 -45.71 -18.86 -7.96
N ASP A 163 -46.90 -19.43 -8.31
CA ASP A 163 -47.05 -20.21 -9.54
C ASP A 163 -47.06 -19.29 -10.78
N PRO A 164 -46.92 -19.83 -12.02
CA PRO A 164 -47.00 -19.03 -13.25
C PRO A 164 -48.30 -18.23 -13.44
N GLN A 165 -49.34 -18.52 -12.67
CA GLN A 165 -50.63 -17.84 -12.69
C GLN A 165 -50.76 -16.79 -11.57
N GLY A 166 -49.68 -16.59 -10.74
CA GLY A 166 -49.66 -15.56 -9.70
C GLY A 166 -50.30 -15.96 -8.37
N HIS A 167 -50.58 -17.24 -8.15
CA HIS A 167 -51.08 -17.73 -6.87
C HIS A 167 -49.98 -18.18 -5.95
N THR A 168 -50.13 -17.93 -4.63
CA THR A 168 -49.14 -18.38 -3.64
C THR A 168 -49.25 -19.87 -3.38
N THR A 169 -48.19 -20.65 -3.59
CA THR A 169 -48.15 -22.10 -3.33
C THR A 169 -48.38 -22.43 -1.84
N ALA A 170 -48.10 -21.50 -0.93
CA ALA A 170 -48.35 -21.66 0.51
C ALA A 170 -49.82 -21.74 0.93
N ALA A 171 -50.79 -21.32 0.06
CA ALA A 171 -52.20 -21.39 0.36
C ALA A 171 -52.81 -22.77 0.08
N ALA A 172 -52.22 -23.54 -0.86
CA ALA A 172 -52.72 -24.87 -1.22
C ALA A 172 -52.49 -25.92 -0.12
N ASP A 173 -51.37 -25.84 0.58
CA ASP A 173 -50.99 -26.81 1.62
C ASP A 173 -51.79 -26.62 2.94
N ARG A 174 -52.21 -25.38 3.26
CA ARG A 174 -53.07 -25.12 4.44
C ARG A 174 -54.53 -25.52 4.22
N SER A 175 -55.00 -25.48 2.98
CA SER A 175 -56.38 -25.92 2.65
C SER A 175 -56.50 -27.43 2.70
N ALA A 176 -55.47 -28.18 2.32
CA ALA A 176 -55.45 -29.65 2.41
C ALA A 176 -55.42 -30.14 3.87
N GLN A 177 -54.72 -29.46 4.77
CA GLN A 177 -54.66 -29.83 6.20
C GLN A 177 -55.95 -29.56 6.99
N LEU A 178 -56.79 -28.62 6.53
CA LEU A 178 -58.07 -28.32 7.19
C LEU A 178 -59.16 -29.30 6.81
N LEU A 179 -59.07 -29.94 5.65
CA LEU A 179 -60.04 -30.96 5.20
C LEU A 179 -59.75 -32.35 5.81
N ASP A 180 -58.57 -32.66 6.21
CA ASP A 180 -58.17 -33.95 6.78
C ASP A 180 -58.49 -34.07 8.31
N ARG A 181 -58.96 -33.01 8.94
CA ARG A 181 -59.37 -32.98 10.37
C ARG A 181 -60.86 -33.02 10.65
N SER A 182 -61.71 -33.25 9.64
CA SER A 182 -63.16 -33.21 9.77
C SER A 182 -63.81 -34.55 9.47
N PHE A 183 -63.05 -35.68 9.54
CA PHE A 183 -63.66 -37.03 9.55
C PHE A 183 -63.08 -37.85 10.69
#